data_eba6927a0ac7a14fc073b2a66ca44354
#
_entry.id   eba6927a0ac7a14fc073b2a66ca44354
#
_cell.length_a   1.000
_cell.length_b   1.000
_cell.length_c   1.000
_cell.angle_alpha   90.00
_cell.angle_beta   90.00
_cell.angle_gamma   90.00
#
_symmetry.space_group_name_H-M   'P 1'
#
loop_
_entity.id
_entity.type
_entity.pdbx_description
1 polymer ?
#
loop_
_entity_poly.entity_id
_entity_poly.type
_entity_poly.pdbx_seq_one_letter_code
_entity_poly.pdbx_strand_id
1 'polypeptide(L)'
;MLLSAQVATLYYGYRTTLLRIDIAQKNAAIQKRSLDITERLFLEGEESELDLQQAKSQYLGTLALVPELESDLVKLRNALSAVLGRMPGDVPELASVPAPLPTVQQVVITDVPAKLLMRRRDVRTAAWQVAAQSAQIGIAQADYFPAITLLGSIGWSSNTISGTPEVRSIAAGPALTWNILDYGRIRNNVRLQDARLQQTIELFRNSALLAAQEIDDAAISVVKTGEQQAPLHDAARAAERSLDLANTLYREGYLDFDRVLDAQRVLFTQAERELLNDSAHISAVITLYKAAGGGWVDMPVDAVVPDATRETMEARTKWGDLLRAPLPATADTGDAK
;
A
#
# COMPACT_ATOMS: atom_id res chain seq x y z
N MET A 1 -0.19 -1.33 -8.83
CA MET A 1 0.96 -1.25 -7.91
C MET A 1 0.57 -1.02 -6.46
N LEU A 2 0.07 0.16 -6.08
CA LEU A 2 -0.32 0.44 -4.70
C LEU A 2 -1.38 -0.54 -4.20
N LEU A 3 -2.41 -0.78 -4.99
CA LEU A 3 -3.48 -1.72 -4.66
C LEU A 3 -2.96 -3.14 -4.48
N SER A 4 -2.11 -3.63 -5.38
CA SER A 4 -1.54 -4.99 -5.31
C SER A 4 -0.66 -5.18 -4.06
N ALA A 5 0.15 -4.17 -3.73
CA ALA A 5 0.96 -4.19 -2.51
C ALA A 5 0.06 -4.13 -1.25
N GLN A 6 -1.00 -3.32 -1.27
CA GLN A 6 -1.95 -3.23 -0.17
C GLN A 6 -2.71 -4.55 0.05
N VAL A 7 -3.17 -5.21 -1.03
CA VAL A 7 -3.79 -6.55 -0.96
C VAL A 7 -2.81 -7.55 -0.35
N ALA A 8 -1.56 -7.57 -0.82
CA ALA A 8 -0.54 -8.48 -0.29
C ALA A 8 -0.28 -8.23 1.20
N THR A 9 -0.12 -6.97 1.62
CA THR A 9 0.10 -6.61 3.03
C THR A 9 -1.09 -7.02 3.91
N LEU A 10 -2.32 -6.77 3.48
CA LEU A 10 -3.52 -7.18 4.22
C LEU A 10 -3.67 -8.71 4.28
N TYR A 11 -3.37 -9.41 3.20
CA TYR A 11 -3.42 -10.86 3.14
C TYR A 11 -2.42 -11.51 4.11
N TYR A 12 -1.16 -11.06 4.08
CA TYR A 12 -0.16 -11.61 5.01
C TYR A 12 -0.39 -11.15 6.44
N GLY A 13 -0.91 -9.93 6.66
CA GLY A 13 -1.39 -9.50 7.98
C GLY A 13 -2.49 -10.40 8.53
N TYR A 14 -3.47 -10.77 7.71
CA TYR A 14 -4.52 -11.72 8.07
C TYR A 14 -3.94 -13.10 8.43
N ARG A 15 -3.03 -13.63 7.63
CA ARG A 15 -2.37 -14.92 7.91
C ARG A 15 -1.53 -14.89 9.19
N THR A 16 -0.81 -13.81 9.41
CA THR A 16 -0.04 -13.61 10.66
C THR A 16 -0.96 -13.59 11.87
N THR A 17 -2.10 -12.91 11.79
CA THR A 17 -3.07 -12.86 12.90
C THR A 17 -3.66 -14.24 13.19
N LEU A 18 -3.96 -15.05 12.17
CA LEU A 18 -4.38 -16.45 12.36
C LEU A 18 -3.33 -17.27 13.11
N LEU A 19 -2.06 -17.13 12.75
CA LEU A 19 -0.96 -17.83 13.45
C LEU A 19 -0.77 -17.32 14.87
N ARG A 20 -0.97 -16.03 15.14
CA ARG A 20 -0.95 -15.47 16.49
C ARG A 20 -2.07 -16.03 17.35
N ILE A 21 -3.27 -16.19 16.80
CA ILE A 21 -4.39 -16.85 17.50
C ILE A 21 -4.02 -18.29 17.83
N ASP A 22 -3.44 -19.04 16.90
CA ASP A 22 -3.00 -20.43 17.13
C ASP A 22 -1.94 -20.53 18.24
N ILE A 23 -0.93 -19.65 18.22
CA ILE A 23 0.09 -19.54 19.28
C ILE A 23 -0.56 -19.22 20.64
N ALA A 24 -1.46 -18.24 20.69
CA ALA A 24 -2.14 -17.85 21.92
C ALA A 24 -3.00 -18.99 22.48
N GLN A 25 -3.74 -19.69 21.62
CA GLN A 25 -4.58 -20.84 22.03
C GLN A 25 -3.74 -22.02 22.52
N LYS A 26 -2.63 -22.34 21.84
CA LYS A 26 -1.69 -23.38 22.28
C LYS A 26 -1.07 -23.03 23.63
N ASN A 27 -0.67 -21.78 23.81
CA ASN A 27 -0.11 -21.29 25.06
C ASN A 27 -1.16 -21.32 26.20
N ALA A 28 -2.40 -20.86 25.92
CA ALA A 28 -3.49 -20.96 26.89
C ALA A 28 -3.79 -22.42 27.30
N ALA A 29 -3.70 -23.36 26.36
CA ALA A 29 -3.87 -24.80 26.67
C ALA A 29 -2.74 -25.36 27.59
N ILE A 30 -1.50 -24.92 27.38
CA ILE A 30 -0.37 -25.26 28.26
C ILE A 30 -0.60 -24.66 29.63
N GLN A 31 -0.94 -23.39 29.74
CA GLN A 31 -1.18 -22.69 31.00
C GLN A 31 -2.40 -23.24 31.74
N LYS A 32 -3.47 -23.62 31.05
CA LYS A 32 -4.63 -24.28 31.65
C LYS A 32 -4.25 -25.60 32.32
N ARG A 33 -3.43 -26.40 31.64
CA ARG A 33 -2.94 -27.66 32.21
C ARG A 33 -2.10 -27.44 33.47
N SER A 34 -1.23 -26.41 33.46
CA SER A 34 -0.46 -26.02 34.63
C SER A 34 -1.36 -25.57 35.77
N LEU A 35 -2.35 -24.70 35.50
CA LEU A 35 -3.34 -24.24 36.46
C LEU A 35 -4.09 -25.42 37.10
N ASP A 36 -4.56 -26.39 36.30
CA ASP A 36 -5.29 -27.58 36.82
C ASP A 36 -4.42 -28.45 37.72
N ILE A 37 -3.10 -28.50 37.49
CA ILE A 37 -2.14 -29.20 38.36
C ILE A 37 -1.95 -28.43 39.67
N THR A 38 -1.68 -27.13 39.60
CA THR A 38 -1.45 -26.28 40.77
C THR A 38 -2.70 -26.21 41.65
N GLU A 39 -3.92 -26.17 41.07
CA GLU A 39 -5.18 -26.18 41.81
C GLU A 39 -5.33 -27.48 42.65
N ARG A 40 -4.96 -28.63 42.09
CA ARG A 40 -4.98 -29.90 42.81
C ARG A 40 -3.96 -29.92 43.95
N LEU A 41 -2.72 -29.51 43.72
CA LEU A 41 -1.67 -29.45 44.71
C LEU A 41 -1.99 -28.47 45.85
N PHE A 42 -2.64 -27.34 45.53
CA PHE A 42 -3.14 -26.41 46.53
C PHE A 42 -4.21 -27.05 47.41
N LEU A 43 -5.16 -27.81 46.85
CA LEU A 43 -6.19 -28.51 47.61
C LEU A 43 -5.59 -29.63 48.50
N GLU A 44 -4.47 -30.22 48.10
CA GLU A 44 -3.72 -31.22 48.84
C GLU A 44 -2.79 -30.57 49.90
N GLY A 45 -2.64 -29.24 49.88
CA GLY A 45 -1.80 -28.50 50.82
C GLY A 45 -0.31 -28.49 50.45
N GLU A 46 0.05 -28.90 49.25
CA GLU A 46 1.44 -29.01 48.80
C GLU A 46 1.90 -27.71 48.05
N GLU A 47 0.98 -26.88 47.58
CA GLU A 47 1.27 -25.60 46.90
C GLU A 47 0.63 -24.42 47.61
N SER A 48 1.17 -23.22 47.35
CA SER A 48 0.68 -21.98 47.97
C SER A 48 -0.52 -21.39 47.21
N GLU A 49 -1.35 -20.60 47.89
CA GLU A 49 -2.40 -19.80 47.20
C GLU A 49 -1.79 -18.79 46.23
N LEU A 50 -0.58 -18.28 46.49
CA LEU A 50 0.13 -17.37 45.63
C LEU A 50 0.37 -17.99 44.23
N ASP A 51 0.89 -19.22 44.20
CA ASP A 51 1.19 -19.95 42.96
C ASP A 51 -0.09 -20.22 42.16
N LEU A 52 -1.18 -20.60 42.85
CA LEU A 52 -2.49 -20.77 42.21
C LEU A 52 -2.98 -19.48 41.59
N GLN A 53 -2.90 -18.34 42.28
CA GLN A 53 -3.36 -17.04 41.74
C GLN A 53 -2.46 -16.55 40.60
N GLN A 54 -1.17 -16.79 40.63
CA GLN A 54 -0.23 -16.49 39.55
C GLN A 54 -0.56 -17.31 38.30
N ALA A 55 -0.73 -18.62 38.42
CA ALA A 55 -1.11 -19.52 37.33
C ALA A 55 -2.44 -19.08 36.69
N LYS A 56 -3.44 -18.76 37.52
CA LYS A 56 -4.75 -18.30 37.11
C LYS A 56 -4.67 -16.96 36.37
N SER A 57 -3.91 -16.00 36.89
CA SER A 57 -3.69 -14.70 36.29
C SER A 57 -3.03 -14.82 34.90
N GLN A 58 -2.01 -15.66 34.77
CA GLN A 58 -1.31 -15.87 33.50
C GLN A 58 -2.21 -16.52 32.44
N TYR A 59 -2.98 -17.57 32.83
CA TYR A 59 -3.94 -18.22 31.94
C TYR A 59 -5.03 -17.26 31.46
N LEU A 60 -5.66 -16.50 32.36
CA LEU A 60 -6.73 -15.57 32.04
C LEU A 60 -6.22 -14.40 31.18
N GLY A 61 -4.99 -13.92 31.42
CA GLY A 61 -4.34 -12.91 30.61
C GLY A 61 -4.12 -13.39 29.16
N THR A 62 -3.65 -14.61 28.97
CA THR A 62 -3.51 -15.18 27.62
C THR A 62 -4.86 -15.44 26.96
N LEU A 63 -5.85 -15.90 27.70
CA LEU A 63 -7.19 -16.13 27.18
C LEU A 63 -7.86 -14.84 26.71
N ALA A 64 -7.64 -13.72 27.43
CA ALA A 64 -8.16 -12.41 27.06
C ALA A 64 -7.56 -11.85 25.76
N LEU A 65 -6.36 -12.27 25.36
CA LEU A 65 -5.73 -11.87 24.10
C LEU A 65 -6.44 -12.47 22.87
N VAL A 66 -7.05 -13.65 22.99
CA VAL A 66 -7.68 -14.34 21.86
C VAL A 66 -8.82 -13.52 21.23
N PRO A 67 -9.81 -13.00 21.97
CA PRO A 67 -10.86 -12.17 21.39
C PRO A 67 -10.35 -10.87 20.78
N GLU A 68 -9.27 -10.31 21.30
CA GLU A 68 -8.62 -9.12 20.70
C GLU A 68 -8.07 -9.45 19.32
N LEU A 69 -7.32 -10.53 19.18
CA LEU A 69 -6.79 -11.00 17.91
C LEU A 69 -7.89 -11.42 16.92
N GLU A 70 -8.98 -12.03 17.40
CA GLU A 70 -10.14 -12.35 16.57
C GLU A 70 -10.82 -11.08 16.02
N SER A 71 -10.93 -10.03 16.84
CA SER A 71 -11.41 -8.72 16.39
C SER A 71 -10.53 -8.15 15.29
N ASP A 72 -9.21 -8.22 15.45
CA ASP A 72 -8.27 -7.72 14.44
C ASP A 72 -8.32 -8.55 13.16
N LEU A 73 -8.51 -9.86 13.27
CA LEU A 73 -8.72 -10.76 12.12
C LEU A 73 -9.94 -10.34 11.29
N VAL A 74 -11.06 -10.02 11.95
CA VAL A 74 -12.29 -9.54 11.29
C VAL A 74 -12.04 -8.19 10.61
N LYS A 75 -11.33 -7.25 11.27
CA LYS A 75 -10.98 -5.95 10.68
C LYS A 75 -10.12 -6.11 9.43
N LEU A 76 -9.11 -6.98 9.46
CA LEU A 76 -8.23 -7.27 8.32
C LEU A 76 -9.01 -7.89 7.15
N ARG A 77 -9.93 -8.82 7.43
CA ARG A 77 -10.81 -9.41 6.42
C ARG A 77 -11.72 -8.34 5.78
N ASN A 78 -12.31 -7.47 6.59
CA ASN A 78 -13.16 -6.38 6.10
C ASN A 78 -12.35 -5.37 5.26
N ALA A 79 -11.13 -5.03 5.70
CA ALA A 79 -10.24 -4.15 4.93
C ALA A 79 -9.86 -4.79 3.58
N LEU A 80 -9.60 -6.10 3.56
CA LEU A 80 -9.32 -6.82 2.32
C LEU A 80 -10.54 -6.85 1.39
N SER A 81 -11.74 -7.10 1.93
CA SER A 81 -13.00 -7.03 1.16
C SER A 81 -13.18 -5.66 0.50
N ALA A 82 -12.97 -4.58 1.28
CA ALA A 82 -13.12 -3.21 0.78
C ALA A 82 -12.12 -2.90 -0.35
N VAL A 83 -10.86 -3.35 -0.23
CA VAL A 83 -9.83 -3.16 -1.27
C VAL A 83 -10.16 -3.95 -2.54
N LEU A 84 -10.83 -5.10 -2.41
CA LEU A 84 -11.31 -5.92 -3.53
C LEU A 84 -12.65 -5.44 -4.11
N GLY A 85 -13.25 -4.38 -3.56
CA GLY A 85 -14.55 -3.86 -3.99
C GLY A 85 -15.73 -4.77 -3.63
N ARG A 86 -15.59 -5.59 -2.58
CA ARG A 86 -16.62 -6.53 -2.10
C ARG A 86 -17.25 -6.07 -0.79
N MET A 87 -18.38 -6.66 -0.44
CA MET A 87 -19.02 -6.41 0.86
C MET A 87 -18.12 -6.89 2.01
N PRO A 88 -18.19 -6.26 3.19
CA PRO A 88 -17.42 -6.68 4.35
C PRO A 88 -17.59 -8.16 4.67
N GLY A 89 -16.49 -8.90 4.77
CA GLY A 89 -16.46 -10.32 5.04
C GLY A 89 -16.63 -11.26 3.83
N ASP A 90 -16.93 -10.72 2.65
CA ASP A 90 -17.08 -11.51 1.41
C ASP A 90 -15.72 -11.76 0.72
N VAL A 91 -14.89 -12.58 1.36
CA VAL A 91 -13.63 -13.07 0.80
C VAL A 91 -13.53 -14.59 1.04
N PRO A 92 -14.26 -15.40 0.25
CA PRO A 92 -14.28 -16.86 0.43
C PRO A 92 -12.92 -17.51 0.15
N GLU A 93 -12.02 -16.82 -0.56
CA GLU A 93 -10.68 -17.31 -0.89
C GLU A 93 -9.73 -17.29 0.32
N LEU A 94 -10.11 -16.63 1.43
CA LEU A 94 -9.29 -16.62 2.64
C LEU A 94 -9.40 -17.95 3.37
N ALA A 95 -8.24 -18.60 3.54
CA ALA A 95 -8.16 -19.78 4.37
C ALA A 95 -8.49 -19.46 5.84
N SER A 96 -9.35 -20.26 6.44
CA SER A 96 -9.67 -20.19 7.88
C SER A 96 -8.69 -20.98 8.76
N VAL A 97 -7.82 -21.79 8.16
CA VAL A 97 -6.86 -22.65 8.86
C VAL A 97 -5.49 -22.00 8.88
N PRO A 98 -4.80 -21.93 10.03
CA PRO A 98 -3.43 -21.45 10.12
C PRO A 98 -2.50 -22.27 9.22
N ALA A 99 -1.70 -21.59 8.41
CA ALA A 99 -0.69 -22.21 7.58
C ALA A 99 0.61 -21.39 7.71
N PRO A 100 1.80 -22.03 7.69
CA PRO A 100 3.06 -21.33 7.85
C PRO A 100 3.22 -20.22 6.82
N LEU A 101 3.89 -19.15 7.20
CA LEU A 101 4.24 -18.07 6.27
C LEU A 101 5.27 -18.59 5.25
N PRO A 102 5.25 -18.10 4.01
CA PRO A 102 6.24 -18.50 3.02
C PRO A 102 7.63 -17.98 3.40
N THR A 103 8.63 -18.79 3.20
CA THR A 103 10.02 -18.37 3.31
C THR A 103 10.37 -17.55 2.08
N VAL A 104 10.72 -16.29 2.27
CA VAL A 104 11.15 -15.40 1.18
C VAL A 104 12.67 -15.41 1.14
N GLN A 105 13.25 -15.71 -0.05
CA GLN A 105 14.69 -15.63 -0.24
C GLN A 105 15.16 -14.18 -0.13
N GLN A 106 16.34 -13.95 0.46
CA GLN A 106 16.94 -12.63 0.56
C GLN A 106 17.15 -12.04 -0.83
N VAL A 107 16.48 -10.95 -1.11
CA VAL A 107 16.72 -10.13 -2.30
C VAL A 107 17.74 -9.07 -1.92
N VAL A 108 18.97 -9.22 -2.41
CA VAL A 108 20.03 -8.21 -2.20
C VAL A 108 19.94 -7.20 -3.34
N ILE A 109 19.51 -5.98 -3.06
CA ILE A 109 19.64 -4.85 -3.98
C ILE A 109 20.93 -4.13 -3.60
N THR A 110 21.95 -4.30 -4.44
CA THR A 110 23.28 -3.70 -4.22
C THR A 110 23.37 -2.26 -4.72
N ASP A 111 22.47 -1.84 -5.60
CA ASP A 111 22.46 -0.50 -6.18
C ASP A 111 21.05 -0.12 -6.65
N VAL A 112 20.69 1.17 -6.55
CA VAL A 112 19.41 1.72 -7.04
C VAL A 112 19.69 2.50 -8.33
N PRO A 113 19.63 1.87 -9.52
CA PRO A 113 19.86 2.57 -10.77
C PRO A 113 18.82 3.70 -10.95
N ALA A 114 19.24 4.86 -11.44
CA ALA A 114 18.33 5.96 -11.76
C ALA A 114 17.16 5.54 -12.69
N LYS A 115 17.39 4.52 -13.55
CA LYS A 115 16.34 3.92 -14.39
C LYS A 115 15.22 3.27 -13.59
N LEU A 116 15.47 2.75 -12.37
CA LEU A 116 14.40 2.21 -11.49
C LEU A 116 13.50 3.33 -10.97
N LEU A 117 14.08 4.48 -10.61
CA LEU A 117 13.30 5.64 -10.15
C LEU A 117 12.31 6.11 -11.22
N MET A 118 12.73 6.10 -12.49
CA MET A 118 11.86 6.50 -13.61
C MET A 118 10.75 5.47 -13.94
N ARG A 119 10.82 4.24 -13.43
CA ARG A 119 9.71 3.28 -13.51
C ARG A 119 8.55 3.63 -12.57
N ARG A 120 8.83 4.38 -11.52
CA ARG A 120 7.82 4.82 -10.56
C ARG A 120 6.87 5.83 -11.20
N ARG A 121 5.57 5.62 -11.01
CA ARG A 121 4.54 6.48 -11.61
C ARG A 121 4.50 7.87 -11.01
N ASP A 122 4.77 8.00 -9.71
CA ASP A 122 4.85 9.29 -9.02
C ASP A 122 5.97 10.16 -9.57
N VAL A 123 7.17 9.61 -9.74
CA VAL A 123 8.32 10.29 -10.34
C VAL A 123 8.05 10.66 -11.81
N ARG A 124 7.47 9.73 -12.59
CA ARG A 124 7.05 10.01 -13.98
C ARG A 124 6.01 11.10 -14.06
N THR A 125 5.01 11.08 -13.19
CA THR A 125 3.97 12.14 -13.15
C THR A 125 4.60 13.50 -12.89
N ALA A 126 5.51 13.59 -11.91
CA ALA A 126 6.24 14.83 -11.62
C ALA A 126 7.09 15.29 -12.83
N ALA A 127 7.75 14.38 -13.55
CA ALA A 127 8.49 14.70 -14.77
C ALA A 127 7.58 15.24 -15.88
N TRP A 128 6.39 14.64 -16.08
CA TRP A 128 5.42 15.16 -17.05
C TRP A 128 4.82 16.50 -16.65
N GLN A 129 4.68 16.78 -15.34
CA GLN A 129 4.27 18.10 -14.86
C GLN A 129 5.29 19.18 -15.19
N VAL A 130 6.60 18.87 -15.09
CA VAL A 130 7.67 19.77 -15.54
C VAL A 130 7.54 20.05 -17.04
N ALA A 131 7.33 19.02 -17.86
CA ALA A 131 7.15 19.19 -19.29
C ALA A 131 5.90 20.03 -19.63
N ALA A 132 4.79 19.78 -18.96
CA ALA A 132 3.55 20.54 -19.14
C ALA A 132 3.74 22.02 -18.73
N GLN A 133 4.42 22.28 -17.60
CA GLN A 133 4.70 23.65 -17.16
C GLN A 133 5.68 24.37 -18.11
N SER A 134 6.65 23.67 -18.68
CA SER A 134 7.53 24.21 -19.72
C SER A 134 6.71 24.69 -20.94
N ALA A 135 5.72 23.91 -21.37
CA ALA A 135 4.83 24.31 -22.47
C ALA A 135 3.99 25.58 -22.16
N GLN A 136 3.66 25.81 -20.87
CA GLN A 136 2.95 27.03 -20.45
C GLN A 136 3.77 28.31 -20.69
N ILE A 137 5.10 28.23 -20.66
CA ILE A 137 5.96 29.35 -21.03
C ILE A 137 5.76 29.68 -22.50
N GLY A 138 5.72 28.68 -23.38
CA GLY A 138 5.46 28.88 -24.81
C GLY A 138 4.07 29.51 -25.07
N ILE A 139 3.05 29.06 -24.33
CA ILE A 139 1.70 29.67 -24.41
C ILE A 139 1.74 31.13 -23.97
N ALA A 140 2.42 31.48 -22.87
CA ALA A 140 2.56 32.84 -22.41
C ALA A 140 3.38 33.72 -23.37
N GLN A 141 4.36 33.14 -24.09
CA GLN A 141 5.11 33.84 -25.15
C GLN A 141 4.26 34.07 -26.40
N ALA A 142 3.30 33.18 -26.70
CA ALA A 142 2.41 33.36 -27.85
C ALA A 142 1.57 34.65 -27.76
N ASP A 143 1.30 35.16 -26.54
CA ASP A 143 0.58 36.41 -26.33
C ASP A 143 1.33 37.66 -26.91
N TYR A 144 2.63 37.55 -27.22
CA TYR A 144 3.36 38.60 -27.94
C TYR A 144 2.97 38.71 -29.41
N PHE A 145 2.39 37.70 -29.99
CA PHE A 145 2.04 37.61 -31.39
C PHE A 145 0.55 37.91 -31.63
N PRO A 146 0.17 38.41 -32.83
CA PRO A 146 -1.22 38.60 -33.17
C PRO A 146 -1.95 37.25 -33.25
N ALA A 147 -3.14 37.16 -32.63
CA ALA A 147 -4.03 36.03 -32.74
C ALA A 147 -5.05 36.24 -33.84
N ILE A 148 -5.16 35.30 -34.78
CA ILE A 148 -6.14 35.31 -35.86
C ILE A 148 -7.25 34.30 -35.49
N THR A 149 -8.48 34.78 -35.37
CA THR A 149 -9.66 33.96 -35.08
C THR A 149 -10.67 34.09 -36.22
N LEU A 150 -11.34 32.96 -36.53
CA LEU A 150 -12.47 32.99 -37.45
C LEU A 150 -13.76 33.08 -36.61
N LEU A 151 -14.48 34.18 -36.77
CA LEU A 151 -15.77 34.41 -36.12
C LEU A 151 -16.90 34.13 -37.11
N GLY A 152 -17.95 33.46 -36.64
CA GLY A 152 -19.15 33.25 -37.40
C GLY A 152 -20.41 33.29 -36.53
N SER A 153 -21.46 33.88 -37.02
CA SER A 153 -22.77 33.86 -36.36
C SER A 153 -23.89 33.65 -37.38
N ILE A 154 -24.88 32.90 -37.00
CA ILE A 154 -26.14 32.72 -37.71
C ILE A 154 -27.24 33.15 -36.76
N GLY A 155 -28.06 34.12 -37.15
CA GLY A 155 -29.16 34.65 -36.36
C GLY A 155 -30.45 34.69 -37.13
N TRP A 156 -31.56 34.56 -36.43
CA TRP A 156 -32.92 34.79 -36.88
C TRP A 156 -33.55 35.81 -35.93
N SER A 157 -34.14 36.86 -36.50
CA SER A 157 -34.93 37.80 -35.71
C SER A 157 -36.31 37.99 -36.36
N SER A 158 -37.33 38.12 -35.54
CA SER A 158 -38.69 38.42 -35.96
C SER A 158 -39.24 39.59 -35.12
N ASN A 159 -39.92 40.50 -35.77
CA ASN A 159 -40.56 41.65 -35.15
C ASN A 159 -42.00 41.33 -34.70
N THR A 160 -42.49 40.12 -34.96
CA THR A 160 -43.85 39.70 -34.63
C THR A 160 -43.90 38.50 -33.68
N ILE A 161 -44.85 38.49 -32.79
CA ILE A 161 -45.11 37.41 -31.84
C ILE A 161 -45.54 36.10 -32.57
N SER A 162 -45.93 36.18 -33.82
CA SER A 162 -46.36 35.04 -34.66
C SER A 162 -45.20 34.16 -35.18
N GLY A 163 -43.94 34.48 -34.91
CA GLY A 163 -42.84 33.52 -34.99
C GLY A 163 -42.23 33.27 -36.36
N THR A 164 -42.67 33.93 -37.44
CA THR A 164 -41.99 33.84 -38.74
C THR A 164 -40.75 34.74 -38.76
N PRO A 165 -39.54 34.20 -39.02
CA PRO A 165 -38.32 35.02 -39.06
C PRO A 165 -38.38 36.00 -40.20
N GLU A 166 -38.40 37.31 -39.93
CA GLU A 166 -38.37 38.37 -40.96
C GLU A 166 -36.94 38.65 -41.46
N VAL A 167 -35.93 38.41 -40.58
CA VAL A 167 -34.54 38.69 -40.91
C VAL A 167 -33.69 37.46 -40.59
N ARG A 168 -32.91 37.02 -41.58
CA ARG A 168 -31.87 36.02 -41.42
C ARG A 168 -30.54 36.73 -41.55
N SER A 169 -29.68 36.63 -40.53
CA SER A 169 -28.33 37.17 -40.55
C SER A 169 -27.31 36.05 -40.54
N ILE A 170 -26.38 36.12 -41.50
CA ILE A 170 -25.20 35.25 -41.52
C ILE A 170 -23.99 36.19 -41.59
N ALA A 171 -23.13 36.10 -40.61
CA ALA A 171 -21.87 36.82 -40.57
C ALA A 171 -20.73 35.84 -40.36
N ALA A 172 -19.69 35.95 -41.18
CA ALA A 172 -18.45 35.22 -41.01
C ALA A 172 -17.27 36.08 -41.43
N GLY A 173 -16.19 36.03 -40.66
CA GLY A 173 -14.99 36.79 -41.01
C GLY A 173 -13.83 36.50 -40.07
N PRO A 174 -12.57 36.74 -40.54
CA PRO A 174 -11.41 36.70 -39.69
C PRO A 174 -11.37 37.92 -38.76
N ALA A 175 -11.01 37.72 -37.52
CA ALA A 175 -10.69 38.76 -36.54
C ALA A 175 -9.23 38.65 -36.14
N LEU A 176 -8.52 39.79 -36.14
CA LEU A 176 -7.14 39.93 -35.70
C LEU A 176 -7.13 40.64 -34.35
N THR A 177 -6.57 40.01 -33.34
CA THR A 177 -6.37 40.61 -32.01
C THR A 177 -4.89 40.62 -31.68
N TRP A 178 -4.35 41.80 -31.38
CA TRP A 178 -2.95 41.96 -30.99
C TRP A 178 -2.80 42.93 -29.83
N ASN A 179 -2.20 42.49 -28.75
CA ASN A 179 -1.96 43.29 -27.54
C ASN A 179 -0.62 44.07 -27.70
N ILE A 180 -0.63 45.20 -28.36
CA ILE A 180 0.59 46.00 -28.63
C ILE A 180 1.01 46.79 -27.39
N LEU A 181 0.05 47.32 -26.63
CA LEU A 181 0.29 48.12 -25.42
C LEU A 181 -0.22 47.35 -24.18
N ASP A 182 0.65 46.63 -23.52
CA ASP A 182 0.32 45.76 -22.38
C ASP A 182 0.98 46.19 -21.07
N TYR A 183 1.75 47.27 -21.07
CA TYR A 183 2.50 47.77 -19.88
C TYR A 183 3.38 46.72 -19.21
N GLY A 184 3.88 45.72 -19.94
CA GLY A 184 4.72 44.63 -19.46
C GLY A 184 3.97 43.48 -18.83
N ARG A 185 2.66 43.43 -18.98
CA ARG A 185 1.82 42.33 -18.45
C ARG A 185 2.23 40.95 -19.03
N ILE A 186 2.43 40.89 -20.37
CA ILE A 186 2.84 39.66 -21.07
C ILE A 186 4.23 39.24 -20.55
N ARG A 187 5.19 40.17 -20.50
CA ARG A 187 6.54 39.88 -19.98
C ARG A 187 6.51 39.37 -18.55
N ASN A 188 5.68 39.94 -17.69
CA ASN A 188 5.56 39.50 -16.30
C ASN A 188 4.85 38.13 -16.20
N ASN A 189 3.88 37.83 -17.12
CA ASN A 189 3.27 36.52 -17.20
C ASN A 189 4.28 35.44 -17.61
N VAL A 190 5.14 35.70 -18.59
CA VAL A 190 6.23 34.80 -18.99
C VAL A 190 7.17 34.52 -17.80
N ARG A 191 7.58 35.56 -17.05
CA ARG A 191 8.39 35.41 -15.85
C ARG A 191 7.69 34.61 -14.75
N LEU A 192 6.39 34.80 -14.61
CA LEU A 192 5.59 34.01 -13.66
C LEU A 192 5.57 32.52 -14.05
N GLN A 193 5.39 32.20 -15.35
CA GLN A 193 5.42 30.80 -15.80
C GLN A 193 6.82 30.18 -15.66
N ASP A 194 7.89 30.96 -15.87
CA ASP A 194 9.27 30.54 -15.65
C ASP A 194 9.52 30.21 -14.16
N ALA A 195 9.08 31.07 -13.24
CA ALA A 195 9.18 30.82 -11.80
C ALA A 195 8.37 29.56 -11.37
N ARG A 196 7.20 29.34 -11.99
CA ARG A 196 6.42 28.10 -11.78
C ARG A 196 7.12 26.86 -12.33
N LEU A 197 7.83 26.99 -13.47
CA LEU A 197 8.66 25.89 -13.97
C LEU A 197 9.75 25.53 -12.96
N GLN A 198 10.45 26.52 -12.41
CA GLN A 198 11.44 26.26 -11.36
C GLN A 198 10.82 25.54 -10.16
N GLN A 199 9.65 25.97 -9.71
CA GLN A 199 8.91 25.29 -8.63
C GLN A 199 8.61 23.82 -8.95
N THR A 200 8.14 23.54 -10.17
CA THR A 200 7.84 22.15 -10.58
C THR A 200 9.10 21.30 -10.72
N ILE A 201 10.24 21.86 -11.12
CA ILE A 201 11.54 21.17 -11.14
C ILE A 201 11.94 20.78 -9.71
N GLU A 202 11.80 21.65 -8.71
CA GLU A 202 12.11 21.31 -7.33
C GLU A 202 11.16 20.26 -6.75
N LEU A 203 9.88 20.28 -7.12
CA LEU A 203 8.92 19.23 -6.76
C LEU A 203 9.30 17.86 -7.38
N PHE A 204 9.75 17.84 -8.63
CA PHE A 204 10.26 16.64 -9.27
C PHE A 204 11.51 16.10 -8.55
N ARG A 205 12.48 16.96 -8.23
CA ARG A 205 13.67 16.58 -7.47
C ARG A 205 13.30 15.98 -6.12
N ASN A 206 12.40 16.62 -5.39
CA ASN A 206 11.92 16.13 -4.11
C ASN A 206 11.24 14.74 -4.25
N SER A 207 10.40 14.56 -5.28
CA SER A 207 9.77 13.27 -5.56
C SER A 207 10.81 12.16 -5.84
N ALA A 208 11.87 12.47 -6.58
CA ALA A 208 12.95 11.54 -6.86
C ALA A 208 13.75 11.17 -5.59
N LEU A 209 14.04 12.16 -4.73
CA LEU A 209 14.74 11.92 -3.46
C LEU A 209 13.92 11.06 -2.50
N LEU A 210 12.62 11.35 -2.35
CA LEU A 210 11.73 10.54 -1.52
C LEU A 210 11.59 9.12 -2.06
N ALA A 211 11.55 8.96 -3.38
CA ALA A 211 11.52 7.64 -4.00
C ALA A 211 12.82 6.84 -3.74
N ALA A 212 13.97 7.48 -3.80
CA ALA A 212 15.26 6.85 -3.48
C ALA A 212 15.32 6.45 -2.00
N GLN A 213 14.90 7.34 -1.10
CA GLN A 213 14.80 7.06 0.33
C GLN A 213 13.88 5.85 0.60
N GLU A 214 12.68 5.79 0.01
CA GLU A 214 11.74 4.68 0.21
C GLU A 214 12.33 3.33 -0.22
N ILE A 215 13.13 3.30 -1.29
CA ILE A 215 13.81 2.08 -1.74
C ILE A 215 14.90 1.68 -0.74
N ASP A 216 15.72 2.63 -0.29
CA ASP A 216 16.82 2.36 0.64
C ASP A 216 16.30 1.89 2.00
N ASP A 217 15.29 2.57 2.55
CA ASP A 217 14.62 2.20 3.80
C ASP A 217 13.99 0.80 3.72
N ALA A 218 13.39 0.45 2.58
CA ALA A 218 12.82 -0.86 2.36
C ALA A 218 13.90 -1.94 2.21
N ALA A 219 14.99 -1.63 1.50
CA ALA A 219 16.11 -2.56 1.31
C ALA A 219 16.81 -2.89 2.64
N ILE A 220 17.10 -1.87 3.46
CA ILE A 220 17.70 -2.11 4.78
C ILE A 220 16.76 -2.90 5.70
N SER A 221 15.45 -2.66 5.60
CA SER A 221 14.45 -3.40 6.37
C SER A 221 14.44 -4.88 6.01
N VAL A 222 14.53 -5.24 4.71
CA VAL A 222 14.64 -6.63 4.25
C VAL A 222 15.90 -7.28 4.81
N VAL A 223 17.05 -6.61 4.72
CA VAL A 223 18.32 -7.15 5.23
C VAL A 223 18.24 -7.38 6.74
N LYS A 224 17.78 -6.37 7.50
CA LYS A 224 17.80 -6.45 8.97
C LYS A 224 16.78 -7.43 9.53
N THR A 225 15.59 -7.51 8.96
CA THR A 225 14.61 -8.53 9.36
C THR A 225 15.09 -9.94 9.00
N GLY A 226 15.77 -10.11 7.86
CA GLY A 226 16.39 -11.38 7.48
C GLY A 226 17.53 -11.81 8.42
N GLU A 227 18.40 -10.88 8.84
CA GLU A 227 19.44 -11.15 9.85
C GLU A 227 18.87 -11.57 11.21
N GLN A 228 17.66 -11.12 11.55
CA GLN A 228 16.98 -11.46 12.82
C GLN A 228 16.35 -12.86 12.80
N GLN A 229 16.07 -13.47 11.64
CA GLN A 229 15.34 -14.74 11.57
C GLN A 229 16.06 -15.86 12.31
N ALA A 230 17.34 -16.12 12.03
CA ALA A 230 18.08 -17.20 12.66
C ALA A 230 18.21 -17.04 14.19
N PRO A 231 18.64 -15.89 14.75
CA PRO A 231 18.67 -15.69 16.19
C PRO A 231 17.31 -15.83 16.88
N LEU A 232 16.21 -15.37 16.26
CA LEU A 232 14.87 -15.48 16.84
C LEU A 232 14.36 -16.94 16.82
N HIS A 233 14.62 -17.66 15.74
CA HIS A 233 14.32 -19.08 15.64
C HIS A 233 15.06 -19.88 16.71
N ASP A 234 16.36 -19.65 16.87
CA ASP A 234 17.17 -20.32 17.90
C ASP A 234 16.71 -19.96 19.32
N ALA A 235 16.30 -18.70 19.55
CA ALA A 235 15.75 -18.26 20.84
C ALA A 235 14.41 -18.95 21.15
N ALA A 236 13.52 -19.08 20.16
CA ALA A 236 12.24 -19.78 20.34
C ALA A 236 12.47 -21.28 20.68
N ARG A 237 13.37 -21.94 19.95
CA ARG A 237 13.74 -23.35 20.24
C ARG A 237 14.40 -23.52 21.62
N ALA A 238 15.25 -22.59 22.03
CA ALA A 238 15.86 -22.60 23.34
C ALA A 238 14.82 -22.41 24.45
N ALA A 239 13.83 -21.53 24.24
CA ALA A 239 12.72 -21.30 25.15
C ALA A 239 11.81 -22.55 25.27
N GLU A 240 11.50 -23.21 24.15
CA GLU A 240 10.76 -24.48 24.14
C GLU A 240 11.48 -25.55 24.97
N ARG A 241 12.79 -25.72 24.72
CA ARG A 241 13.60 -26.69 25.48
C ARG A 241 13.70 -26.32 26.96
N SER A 242 13.77 -25.02 27.30
CA SER A 242 13.77 -24.55 28.69
C SER A 242 12.48 -24.90 29.39
N LEU A 243 11.32 -24.74 28.73
CA LEU A 243 10.03 -25.14 29.32
C LEU A 243 9.93 -26.66 29.56
N ASP A 244 10.41 -27.47 28.60
CA ASP A 244 10.43 -28.92 28.74
C ASP A 244 11.27 -29.36 29.99
N LEU A 245 12.44 -28.74 30.14
CA LEU A 245 13.31 -29.02 31.30
C LEU A 245 12.68 -28.51 32.60
N ALA A 246 12.12 -27.30 32.62
CA ALA A 246 11.46 -26.75 33.80
C ALA A 246 10.30 -27.63 34.25
N ASN A 247 9.46 -28.10 33.30
CA ASN A 247 8.38 -29.04 33.61
C ASN A 247 8.86 -30.37 34.16
N THR A 248 10.01 -30.88 33.71
CA THR A 248 10.58 -32.14 34.19
C THR A 248 11.13 -31.98 35.61
N LEU A 249 11.96 -30.94 35.83
CA LEU A 249 12.56 -30.66 37.14
C LEU A 249 11.50 -30.30 38.19
N TYR A 250 10.45 -29.58 37.81
CA TYR A 250 9.33 -29.33 38.75
C TYR A 250 8.62 -30.61 39.18
N ARG A 251 8.32 -31.50 38.24
CA ARG A 251 7.70 -32.82 38.58
C ARG A 251 8.57 -33.71 39.47
N GLU A 252 9.89 -33.54 39.39
CA GLU A 252 10.86 -34.24 40.22
C GLU A 252 11.12 -33.55 41.57
N GLY A 253 10.52 -32.38 41.81
CA GLY A 253 10.66 -31.59 43.02
C GLY A 253 11.96 -30.81 43.17
N TYR A 254 12.72 -30.64 42.05
CA TYR A 254 13.97 -29.87 42.03
C TYR A 254 13.81 -28.40 41.68
N LEU A 255 12.61 -27.96 41.27
CA LEU A 255 12.37 -26.60 40.80
C LEU A 255 11.03 -26.10 41.34
N ASP A 256 10.98 -24.82 41.71
CA ASP A 256 9.76 -24.14 42.12
C ASP A 256 8.84 -23.84 40.90
N PHE A 257 7.54 -23.77 41.15
CA PHE A 257 6.53 -23.56 40.12
C PHE A 257 6.70 -22.21 39.36
N ASP A 258 7.16 -21.19 40.05
CA ASP A 258 7.47 -19.88 39.44
C ASP A 258 8.40 -19.99 38.20
N ARG A 259 9.36 -20.94 38.24
CA ARG A 259 10.27 -21.15 37.10
C ARG A 259 9.56 -21.77 35.89
N VAL A 260 8.53 -22.58 36.12
CA VAL A 260 7.68 -23.10 35.03
C VAL A 260 6.87 -21.96 34.42
N LEU A 261 6.27 -21.08 35.23
CA LEU A 261 5.52 -19.94 34.78
C LEU A 261 6.40 -18.97 33.96
N ASP A 262 7.62 -18.71 34.44
CA ASP A 262 8.58 -17.88 33.70
C ASP A 262 8.98 -18.50 32.35
N ALA A 263 9.26 -19.80 32.32
CA ALA A 263 9.60 -20.50 31.07
C ALA A 263 8.43 -20.47 30.06
N GLN A 264 7.17 -20.61 30.52
CA GLN A 264 5.99 -20.48 29.68
C GLN A 264 5.86 -19.09 29.11
N ARG A 265 6.09 -18.05 29.93
CA ARG A 265 6.05 -16.62 29.47
C ARG A 265 7.13 -16.33 28.44
N VAL A 266 8.35 -16.83 28.68
CA VAL A 266 9.48 -16.68 27.75
C VAL A 266 9.17 -17.39 26.43
N LEU A 267 8.69 -18.62 26.44
CA LEU A 267 8.32 -19.36 25.23
C LEU A 267 7.29 -18.59 24.41
N PHE A 268 6.19 -18.14 25.04
CA PHE A 268 5.16 -17.38 24.35
C PHE A 268 5.74 -16.11 23.70
N THR A 269 6.55 -15.36 24.44
CA THR A 269 7.16 -14.13 23.96
C THR A 269 8.11 -14.39 22.78
N GLN A 270 8.94 -15.44 22.85
CA GLN A 270 9.89 -15.72 21.76
C GLN A 270 9.18 -16.25 20.52
N ALA A 271 8.17 -17.12 20.65
CA ALA A 271 7.36 -17.61 19.54
C ALA A 271 6.60 -16.47 18.83
N GLU A 272 6.04 -15.53 19.59
CA GLU A 272 5.38 -14.35 19.01
C GLU A 272 6.37 -13.43 18.30
N ARG A 273 7.56 -13.20 18.89
CA ARG A 273 8.61 -12.39 18.26
C ARG A 273 9.13 -12.99 16.95
N GLU A 274 9.35 -14.30 16.90
CA GLU A 274 9.74 -15.02 15.68
C GLU A 274 8.69 -14.80 14.59
N LEU A 275 7.42 -15.08 14.87
CA LEU A 275 6.32 -14.91 13.91
C LEU A 275 6.18 -13.46 13.44
N LEU A 276 6.27 -12.48 14.35
CA LEU A 276 6.16 -11.06 13.99
C LEU A 276 7.34 -10.59 13.13
N ASN A 277 8.55 -11.12 13.38
CA ASN A 277 9.69 -10.84 12.52
C ASN A 277 9.52 -11.42 11.11
N ASP A 278 9.01 -12.65 10.98
CA ASP A 278 8.73 -13.26 9.68
C ASP A 278 7.68 -12.46 8.91
N SER A 279 6.64 -12.00 9.59
CA SER A 279 5.63 -11.11 9.01
C SER A 279 6.23 -9.76 8.58
N ALA A 280 7.10 -9.17 9.42
CA ALA A 280 7.80 -7.93 9.11
C ALA A 280 8.73 -8.09 7.92
N HIS A 281 9.42 -9.22 7.81
CA HIS A 281 10.29 -9.53 6.66
C HIS A 281 9.48 -9.59 5.36
N ILE A 282 8.35 -10.31 5.34
CA ILE A 282 7.46 -10.35 4.17
C ILE A 282 6.94 -8.94 3.82
N SER A 283 6.53 -8.17 4.81
CA SER A 283 6.07 -6.79 4.61
C SER A 283 7.16 -5.87 4.05
N ALA A 284 8.40 -6.04 4.50
CA ALA A 284 9.56 -5.31 3.98
C ALA A 284 9.82 -5.67 2.50
N VAL A 285 9.73 -6.96 2.13
CA VAL A 285 9.87 -7.41 0.73
C VAL A 285 8.76 -6.85 -0.15
N ILE A 286 7.50 -6.86 0.31
CA ILE A 286 6.38 -6.24 -0.42
C ILE A 286 6.63 -4.75 -0.62
N THR A 287 7.09 -4.05 0.42
CA THR A 287 7.39 -2.62 0.38
C THR A 287 8.54 -2.32 -0.57
N LEU A 288 9.60 -3.12 -0.56
CA LEU A 288 10.73 -3.00 -1.47
C LEU A 288 10.30 -3.19 -2.93
N TYR A 289 9.50 -4.23 -3.19
CA TYR A 289 8.94 -4.48 -4.52
C TYR A 289 8.08 -3.32 -5.02
N LYS A 290 7.24 -2.75 -4.15
CA LYS A 290 6.44 -1.55 -4.42
C LYS A 290 7.33 -0.34 -4.69
N ALA A 291 8.33 -0.08 -3.83
CA ALA A 291 9.23 1.06 -3.91
C ALA A 291 10.11 1.02 -5.18
N ALA A 292 10.56 -0.17 -5.58
CA ALA A 292 11.31 -0.37 -6.82
C ALA A 292 10.49 -0.19 -8.10
N GLY A 293 9.21 0.13 -7.98
CA GLY A 293 8.33 0.29 -9.15
C GLY A 293 7.88 -1.04 -9.77
N GLY A 294 7.97 -2.17 -9.04
CA GLY A 294 7.54 -3.49 -9.49
C GLY A 294 6.03 -3.70 -9.45
N GLY A 295 5.56 -4.76 -10.05
CA GLY A 295 4.14 -5.21 -9.93
C GLY A 295 3.18 -4.58 -10.91
N TRP A 296 3.63 -3.97 -11.99
CA TRP A 296 2.76 -3.62 -13.10
C TRP A 296 3.24 -4.30 -14.40
N VAL A 297 2.27 -4.79 -15.12
CA VAL A 297 2.47 -5.27 -16.49
C VAL A 297 1.92 -4.18 -17.40
N ASP A 298 2.60 -3.85 -18.48
CA ASP A 298 2.03 -3.02 -19.54
C ASP A 298 0.83 -3.78 -20.11
N MET A 299 -0.37 -3.40 -19.67
CA MET A 299 -1.58 -3.96 -20.24
C MET A 299 -1.95 -3.17 -21.49
N PRO A 300 -2.25 -3.85 -22.61
CA PRO A 300 -2.81 -3.18 -23.77
C PRO A 300 -4.11 -2.48 -23.37
N VAL A 301 -4.41 -1.36 -24.02
CA VAL A 301 -5.60 -0.52 -23.69
C VAL A 301 -6.88 -1.35 -23.69
N ASP A 302 -6.96 -2.33 -24.58
CA ASP A 302 -8.11 -3.24 -24.71
C ASP A 302 -8.33 -4.08 -23.45
N ALA A 303 -7.30 -4.37 -22.68
CA ALA A 303 -7.41 -5.10 -21.40
C ALA A 303 -7.70 -4.19 -20.19
N VAL A 304 -7.54 -2.85 -20.33
CA VAL A 304 -7.78 -1.88 -19.25
C VAL A 304 -9.28 -1.59 -19.09
N VAL A 305 -10.02 -1.55 -20.19
CA VAL A 305 -11.47 -1.27 -20.19
C VAL A 305 -12.20 -2.57 -20.52
N PRO A 306 -12.95 -3.15 -19.58
CA PRO A 306 -13.76 -4.36 -19.85
C PRO A 306 -14.71 -4.14 -21.04
N ASP A 307 -14.91 -5.16 -21.86
CA ASP A 307 -15.74 -5.09 -23.07
C ASP A 307 -17.17 -4.60 -22.77
N ALA A 308 -17.77 -5.06 -21.67
CA ALA A 308 -19.10 -4.62 -21.23
C ALA A 308 -19.15 -3.10 -20.92
N THR A 309 -18.06 -2.55 -20.39
CA THR A 309 -17.94 -1.10 -20.14
C THR A 309 -17.77 -0.35 -21.46
N ARG A 310 -16.98 -0.89 -22.38
CA ARG A 310 -16.75 -0.31 -23.72
C ARG A 310 -18.06 -0.28 -24.50
N GLU A 311 -18.81 -1.38 -24.58
CA GLU A 311 -20.12 -1.46 -25.23
C GLU A 311 -21.11 -0.44 -24.65
N THR A 312 -21.12 -0.29 -23.30
CA THR A 312 -21.95 0.71 -22.63
C THR A 312 -21.56 2.13 -23.01
N MET A 313 -20.28 2.42 -23.18
CA MET A 313 -19.77 3.73 -23.60
C MET A 313 -20.11 4.00 -25.08
N GLU A 314 -19.92 3.03 -25.96
CA GLU A 314 -20.25 3.13 -27.40
C GLU A 314 -21.76 3.35 -27.60
N ALA A 315 -22.61 2.69 -26.82
CA ALA A 315 -24.06 2.87 -26.86
C ALA A 315 -24.51 4.28 -26.43
N ARG A 316 -23.77 4.92 -25.51
CA ARG A 316 -24.10 6.27 -24.98
C ARG A 316 -23.64 7.41 -25.88
N THR A 317 -22.50 7.25 -26.56
CA THR A 317 -21.84 8.35 -27.28
C THR A 317 -21.07 7.80 -28.48
N LYS A 318 -21.08 8.54 -29.59
CA LYS A 318 -20.31 8.20 -30.80
C LYS A 318 -18.82 8.51 -30.57
N TRP A 319 -18.09 7.57 -30.02
CA TRP A 319 -16.65 7.67 -29.75
C TRP A 319 -15.77 7.49 -30.99
N GLY A 320 -16.30 6.92 -32.09
CA GLY A 320 -15.50 6.54 -33.24
C GLY A 320 -14.36 5.59 -32.83
N ASP A 321 -13.16 5.83 -33.36
CA ASP A 321 -11.98 5.03 -33.07
C ASP A 321 -11.27 5.38 -31.76
N LEU A 322 -11.75 6.39 -31.01
CA LEU A 322 -11.07 6.88 -29.79
C LEU A 322 -11.00 5.82 -28.67
N LEU A 323 -12.01 4.94 -28.57
CA LEU A 323 -12.00 3.85 -27.58
C LEU A 323 -11.04 2.70 -27.94
N ARG A 324 -10.53 2.69 -29.17
CA ARG A 324 -9.60 1.69 -29.69
C ARG A 324 -8.23 2.27 -30.00
N ALA A 325 -8.09 3.59 -29.87
CA ALA A 325 -6.83 4.26 -30.12
C ALA A 325 -5.76 3.75 -29.16
N PRO A 326 -4.58 3.35 -29.64
CA PRO A 326 -3.48 2.98 -28.75
C PRO A 326 -3.11 4.18 -27.89
N LEU A 327 -2.76 3.91 -26.61
CA LEU A 327 -2.17 4.94 -25.76
C LEU A 327 -0.93 5.51 -26.48
N PRO A 328 -0.68 6.85 -26.36
CA PRO A 328 0.55 7.41 -26.90
C PRO A 328 1.73 6.58 -26.41
N ALA A 329 2.55 6.12 -27.36
CA ALA A 329 3.76 5.38 -27.02
C ALA A 329 4.51 6.19 -25.96
N THR A 330 4.83 5.55 -24.82
CA THR A 330 5.78 6.13 -23.89
C THR A 330 7.01 6.44 -24.72
N ALA A 331 7.41 7.72 -24.76
CA ALA A 331 8.60 8.12 -25.51
C ALA A 331 9.72 7.19 -25.04
N ASP A 332 10.03 6.25 -25.90
CA ASP A 332 11.18 5.38 -25.73
C ASP A 332 12.39 6.32 -25.80
N THR A 333 13.03 6.57 -24.69
CA THR A 333 14.31 7.27 -24.65
C THR A 333 15.35 6.30 -25.18
N GLY A 334 15.11 5.82 -26.39
CA GLY A 334 16.04 5.12 -27.21
C GLY A 334 17.04 6.14 -27.76
N ASP A 335 18.29 5.93 -27.43
CA ASP A 335 19.47 6.43 -28.13
C ASP A 335 19.62 7.95 -28.28
N ALA A 336 19.98 8.63 -27.19
CA ALA A 336 20.91 9.72 -27.29
C ALA A 336 22.35 9.13 -27.25
N LYS A 337 22.93 8.96 -28.46
CA LYS A 337 24.37 8.80 -28.62
C LYS A 337 25.09 10.02 -28.11
#